data_9c6a0d279eb784c616308b146d6b96ee
#
_entry.id   9c6a0d279eb784c616308b146d6b96ee
#
_cell.length_a   1.000
_cell.length_b   1.000
_cell.length_c   1.000
_cell.angle_alpha   90.00
_cell.angle_beta   90.00
_cell.angle_gamma   90.00
#
_symmetry.space_group_name_H-M   'P 1'
#
loop_
_entity.id
_entity.type
_entity.pdbx_description
1 polymer ?
#
loop_
_entity_poly.entity_id
_entity_poly.type
_entity_poly.pdbx_seq_one_letter_code
_entity_poly.pdbx_strand_id
1 'polypeptide(L)'
;MVEQGRFVETQLEGTKVAVVFGDIVDQEVDVIVNAANERLAGGCGIDGAIHEAAGPKLPKACRAIGFCETGDAVITPGFNLRARYIIHTVGPMYAAGEVNELGKKHNEEAAKLLASCYKKSLELAIANGARTIAFPAISTGEFEYPADRATDVAMQSVKTFLQENPSAFDEIRFVMFDDDYFSLADRIFRDNFSS
;
A
#
# COMPACT_ATOMS: atom_id res chain seq x y z
N MET A 1 -14.70 23.23 -12.25
CA MET A 1 -14.43 23.19 -10.81
C MET A 1 -13.84 21.83 -10.55
N VAL A 2 -12.57 21.76 -10.14
CA VAL A 2 -11.98 20.49 -9.70
C VAL A 2 -12.66 20.16 -8.39
N GLU A 3 -13.44 19.07 -8.32
CA GLU A 3 -13.93 18.54 -7.05
C GLU A 3 -12.72 18.37 -6.14
N GLN A 4 -12.72 19.07 -5.00
CA GLN A 4 -11.71 18.82 -3.97
C GLN A 4 -11.90 17.38 -3.55
N GLY A 5 -10.91 16.53 -3.80
CA GLY A 5 -10.98 15.11 -3.51
C GLY A 5 -11.36 14.87 -2.05
N ARG A 6 -12.26 13.93 -1.79
CA ARG A 6 -12.67 13.53 -0.45
C ARG A 6 -11.48 12.90 0.27
N PHE A 7 -11.10 13.44 1.43
CA PHE A 7 -9.99 12.94 2.23
C PHE A 7 -10.22 13.19 3.74
N VAL A 8 -9.52 12.43 4.56
CA VAL A 8 -9.33 12.68 5.98
C VAL A 8 -7.83 12.62 6.28
N GLU A 9 -7.34 13.49 7.15
CA GLU A 9 -5.90 13.58 7.45
C GLU A 9 -5.64 13.92 8.91
N THR A 10 -4.42 13.60 9.35
CA THR A 10 -3.87 13.98 10.66
C THR A 10 -2.35 14.20 10.54
N GLN A 11 -1.79 14.79 11.60
CA GLN A 11 -0.33 14.88 11.76
C GLN A 11 0.13 13.87 12.81
N LEU A 12 1.11 13.07 12.45
CA LEU A 12 1.76 12.11 13.35
C LEU A 12 3.28 12.18 13.21
N GLU A 13 3.97 12.42 14.31
CA GLU A 13 5.45 12.48 14.36
C GLU A 13 6.09 13.36 13.25
N GLY A 14 5.45 14.49 12.93
CA GLY A 14 5.91 15.42 11.89
C GLY A 14 5.57 15.01 10.45
N THR A 15 4.80 13.94 10.26
CA THR A 15 4.34 13.45 8.96
C THR A 15 2.83 13.63 8.82
N LYS A 16 2.36 14.14 7.67
CA LYS A 16 0.94 14.12 7.32
C LYS A 16 0.54 12.70 6.91
N VAL A 17 -0.47 12.14 7.56
CA VAL A 17 -1.07 10.85 7.21
C VAL A 17 -2.51 11.08 6.76
N ALA A 18 -2.88 10.57 5.59
CA ALA A 18 -4.20 10.81 5.01
C ALA A 18 -4.83 9.53 4.43
N VAL A 19 -6.14 9.44 4.49
CA VAL A 19 -6.96 8.57 3.63
C VAL A 19 -7.54 9.43 2.53
N VAL A 20 -7.34 9.03 1.28
CA VAL A 20 -7.73 9.79 0.08
C VAL A 20 -8.65 8.94 -0.79
N PHE A 21 -9.79 9.51 -1.21
CA PHE A 21 -10.62 8.90 -2.24
C PHE A 21 -10.05 9.24 -3.62
N GLY A 22 -9.76 8.24 -4.45
CA GLY A 22 -9.23 8.45 -5.79
C GLY A 22 -8.49 7.26 -6.37
N ASP A 23 -7.84 7.49 -7.51
CA ASP A 23 -7.00 6.49 -8.17
C ASP A 23 -5.53 6.66 -7.75
N ILE A 24 -4.85 5.54 -7.51
CA ILE A 24 -3.45 5.54 -7.10
C ILE A 24 -2.52 6.00 -8.24
N VAL A 25 -2.89 5.77 -9.49
CA VAL A 25 -2.08 6.16 -10.66
C VAL A 25 -2.08 7.68 -10.88
N ASP A 26 -3.06 8.40 -10.33
CA ASP A 26 -3.18 9.84 -10.43
C ASP A 26 -2.51 10.60 -9.28
N GLN A 27 -1.96 9.88 -8.30
CA GLN A 27 -1.37 10.52 -7.12
C GLN A 27 -0.06 11.26 -7.47
N GLU A 28 0.01 12.51 -7.04
CA GLU A 28 1.22 13.34 -7.13
C GLU A 28 2.06 13.13 -5.85
N VAL A 29 2.86 12.07 -5.85
CA VAL A 29 3.74 11.66 -4.76
C VAL A 29 5.08 11.16 -5.33
N ASP A 30 6.12 11.05 -4.49
CA ASP A 30 7.38 10.48 -4.95
C ASP A 30 7.26 8.99 -5.30
N VAL A 31 6.46 8.26 -4.53
CA VAL A 31 6.30 6.80 -4.65
C VAL A 31 4.83 6.41 -4.61
N ILE A 32 4.40 5.59 -5.56
CA ILE A 32 3.18 4.79 -5.40
C ILE A 32 3.56 3.34 -5.11
N VAL A 33 2.76 2.66 -4.29
CA VAL A 33 2.94 1.24 -3.98
C VAL A 33 2.01 0.41 -4.86
N ASN A 34 2.53 -0.66 -5.43
CA ASN A 34 1.80 -1.65 -6.19
C ASN A 34 1.59 -2.91 -5.36
N ALA A 35 0.36 -3.40 -5.27
CA ALA A 35 0.03 -4.72 -4.75
C ALA A 35 0.30 -5.77 -5.85
N ALA A 36 1.53 -6.21 -5.94
CA ALA A 36 2.04 -7.10 -6.97
C ALA A 36 1.85 -8.58 -6.63
N ASN A 37 2.06 -9.43 -7.63
CA ASN A 37 2.31 -10.87 -7.43
C ASN A 37 3.81 -11.16 -7.37
N GLU A 38 4.18 -12.33 -6.85
CA GLU A 38 5.59 -12.71 -6.65
C GLU A 38 6.44 -12.69 -7.92
N ARG A 39 5.83 -12.92 -9.09
CA ARG A 39 6.52 -12.91 -10.39
C ARG A 39 6.64 -11.52 -11.00
N LEU A 40 6.03 -10.51 -10.37
CA LEU A 40 6.00 -9.13 -10.88
C LEU A 40 5.46 -9.05 -12.32
N ALA A 41 4.54 -9.93 -12.66
CA ALA A 41 4.11 -10.15 -14.05
C ALA A 41 3.02 -9.18 -14.53
N GLY A 42 2.54 -8.31 -13.64
CA GLY A 42 1.28 -7.60 -13.83
C GLY A 42 0.09 -8.51 -13.51
N GLY A 43 -1.10 -7.98 -13.52
CA GLY A 43 -2.32 -8.69 -13.19
C GLY A 43 -3.55 -7.88 -13.52
N CYS A 44 -4.62 -8.11 -12.78
CA CYS A 44 -5.84 -7.31 -12.82
C CYS A 44 -5.89 -6.30 -11.67
N GLY A 45 -6.98 -5.54 -11.57
CA GLY A 45 -7.17 -4.54 -10.54
C GLY A 45 -6.06 -3.48 -10.52
N ILE A 46 -5.55 -3.16 -9.35
CA ILE A 46 -4.54 -2.11 -9.15
C ILE A 46 -3.23 -2.42 -9.87
N ASP A 47 -2.76 -3.68 -9.83
CA ASP A 47 -1.53 -4.09 -10.52
C ASP A 47 -1.65 -3.86 -12.04
N GLY A 48 -2.78 -4.25 -12.63
CA GLY A 48 -3.07 -3.98 -14.05
C GLY A 48 -3.10 -2.49 -14.38
N ALA A 49 -3.81 -1.69 -13.58
CA ALA A 49 -3.92 -0.25 -13.78
C ALA A 49 -2.56 0.46 -13.70
N ILE A 50 -1.71 0.09 -12.74
CA ILE A 50 -0.36 0.63 -12.60
C ILE A 50 0.51 0.23 -13.80
N HIS A 51 0.45 -1.03 -14.24
CA HIS A 51 1.22 -1.50 -15.41
C HIS A 51 0.79 -0.78 -16.70
N GLU A 52 -0.50 -0.56 -16.90
CA GLU A 52 -1.04 0.19 -18.04
C GLU A 52 -0.58 1.64 -18.02
N ALA A 53 -0.76 2.34 -16.89
CA ALA A 53 -0.42 3.75 -16.74
C ALA A 53 1.10 4.01 -16.82
N ALA A 54 1.93 3.15 -16.23
CA ALA A 54 3.39 3.24 -16.30
C ALA A 54 3.94 2.93 -17.70
N GLY A 55 3.21 2.17 -18.49
CA GLY A 55 3.55 1.85 -19.88
C GLY A 55 4.56 0.72 -20.07
N PRO A 56 5.01 0.47 -21.31
CA PRO A 56 5.66 -0.78 -21.72
C PRO A 56 7.08 -0.99 -21.15
N LYS A 57 7.65 0.02 -20.51
CA LYS A 57 8.96 -0.12 -19.85
C LYS A 57 8.87 -0.84 -18.51
N LEU A 58 7.74 -0.72 -17.81
CA LEU A 58 7.56 -1.34 -16.49
C LEU A 58 7.67 -2.87 -16.55
N PRO A 59 6.97 -3.60 -17.44
CA PRO A 59 7.13 -5.05 -17.53
C PRO A 59 8.57 -5.52 -17.81
N LYS A 60 9.36 -4.71 -18.51
CA LYS A 60 10.78 -5.04 -18.74
C LYS A 60 11.61 -4.90 -17.47
N ALA A 61 11.37 -3.84 -16.68
CA ALA A 61 12.04 -3.63 -15.40
C ALA A 61 11.67 -4.74 -14.40
N CYS A 62 10.38 -5.08 -14.30
CA CYS A 62 9.90 -6.17 -13.45
C CYS A 62 10.54 -7.51 -13.82
N ARG A 63 10.63 -7.86 -15.11
CA ARG A 63 11.32 -9.07 -15.56
C ARG A 63 12.81 -9.10 -15.22
N ALA A 64 13.47 -7.95 -15.21
CA ALA A 64 14.88 -7.86 -14.84
C ALA A 64 15.10 -8.12 -13.33
N ILE A 65 14.14 -7.75 -12.47
CA ILE A 65 14.12 -8.08 -11.04
C ILE A 65 13.79 -9.57 -10.86
N GLY A 66 12.78 -10.06 -11.57
CA GLY A 66 12.41 -11.47 -11.68
C GLY A 66 11.45 -11.97 -10.63
N PHE A 67 11.67 -11.69 -9.35
CA PHE A 67 10.87 -12.22 -8.24
C PHE A 67 10.87 -11.30 -7.02
N CYS A 68 9.76 -11.30 -6.28
CA CYS A 68 9.64 -10.67 -4.96
C CYS A 68 8.88 -11.61 -4.03
N GLU A 69 9.43 -11.94 -2.87
CA GLU A 69 8.78 -12.82 -1.91
C GLU A 69 7.56 -12.16 -1.25
N THR A 70 6.59 -12.96 -0.83
CA THR A 70 5.47 -12.48 -0.01
C THR A 70 5.98 -11.81 1.27
N GLY A 71 5.52 -10.62 1.56
CA GLY A 71 5.97 -9.78 2.70
C GLY A 71 7.20 -8.93 2.39
N ASP A 72 7.74 -9.00 1.17
CA ASP A 72 8.88 -8.20 0.72
C ASP A 72 8.48 -7.08 -0.25
N ALA A 73 9.43 -6.25 -0.65
CA ALA A 73 9.22 -5.14 -1.57
C ALA A 73 10.44 -4.91 -2.46
N VAL A 74 10.19 -4.54 -3.72
CA VAL A 74 11.20 -4.14 -4.70
C VAL A 74 10.80 -2.84 -5.38
N ILE A 75 11.74 -2.11 -5.98
CA ILE A 75 11.50 -0.79 -6.54
C ILE A 75 11.84 -0.73 -8.03
N THR A 76 11.02 0.00 -8.79
CA THR A 76 11.29 0.39 -10.18
C THR A 76 11.08 1.88 -10.36
N PRO A 77 11.60 2.49 -11.44
CA PRO A 77 11.16 3.83 -11.85
C PRO A 77 9.66 3.87 -12.13
N GLY A 78 9.05 5.06 -12.00
CA GLY A 78 7.62 5.30 -12.27
C GLY A 78 7.27 5.39 -13.75
N PHE A 79 8.27 5.54 -14.64
CA PHE A 79 8.13 5.67 -16.10
C PHE A 79 7.16 6.77 -16.53
N ASN A 80 5.96 6.41 -17.04
CA ASN A 80 4.97 7.37 -17.50
C ASN A 80 4.08 7.93 -16.37
N LEU A 81 4.18 7.40 -15.16
CA LEU A 81 3.44 7.89 -13.99
C LEU A 81 4.01 9.24 -13.52
N ARG A 82 3.20 9.99 -12.75
CA ARG A 82 3.66 11.19 -12.04
C ARG A 82 4.63 10.86 -10.91
N ALA A 83 4.45 9.72 -10.27
CA ALA A 83 5.34 9.22 -9.24
C ALA A 83 6.73 8.90 -9.83
N ARG A 84 7.79 9.25 -9.10
CA ARG A 84 9.18 8.97 -9.51
C ARG A 84 9.48 7.48 -9.50
N TYR A 85 8.88 6.75 -8.56
CA TYR A 85 9.11 5.33 -8.34
C TYR A 85 7.80 4.57 -8.11
N ILE A 86 7.84 3.28 -8.43
CA ILE A 86 6.85 2.30 -8.02
C ILE A 86 7.55 1.31 -7.08
N ILE A 87 7.00 1.13 -5.89
CA ILE A 87 7.40 0.02 -5.01
C ILE A 87 6.40 -1.10 -5.20
N HIS A 88 6.88 -2.25 -5.62
CA HIS A 88 6.10 -3.47 -5.78
C HIS A 88 6.26 -4.30 -4.52
N THR A 89 5.18 -4.52 -3.79
CA THR A 89 5.15 -5.39 -2.60
C THR A 89 4.14 -6.50 -2.80
N VAL A 90 4.43 -7.68 -2.28
CA VAL A 90 3.59 -8.87 -2.43
C VAL A 90 2.91 -9.16 -1.12
N GLY A 91 1.62 -8.86 -1.04
CA GLY A 91 0.83 -9.15 0.14
C GLY A 91 0.52 -10.64 0.28
N PRO A 92 0.17 -11.10 1.49
CA PRO A 92 -0.20 -12.48 1.76
C PRO A 92 -1.63 -12.79 1.29
N MET A 93 -1.88 -14.05 0.98
CA MET A 93 -3.23 -14.61 0.87
C MET A 93 -3.82 -14.83 2.27
N TYR A 94 -5.13 -14.68 2.39
CA TYR A 94 -5.85 -14.90 3.64
C TYR A 94 -6.72 -16.16 3.55
N ALA A 95 -6.75 -16.98 4.60
CA ALA A 95 -7.65 -18.13 4.65
C ALA A 95 -9.05 -17.64 5.07
N ALA A 96 -9.97 -17.57 4.11
CA ALA A 96 -11.34 -17.11 4.29
C ALA A 96 -12.27 -18.20 4.89
N GLY A 97 -13.41 -17.78 5.45
CA GLY A 97 -14.43 -18.65 6.01
C GLY A 97 -14.12 -19.21 7.40
N GLU A 98 -14.77 -20.33 7.75
CA GLU A 98 -14.48 -21.06 9.00
C GLU A 98 -13.14 -21.77 8.90
N VAL A 99 -12.16 -21.29 9.67
CA VAL A 99 -10.81 -21.84 9.66
C VAL A 99 -10.56 -22.71 10.90
N ASN A 100 -9.92 -23.84 10.68
CA ASN A 100 -9.37 -24.68 11.75
C ASN A 100 -8.10 -24.04 12.35
N GLU A 101 -7.47 -24.70 13.31
CA GLU A 101 -6.26 -24.19 13.98
C GLU A 101 -5.10 -23.89 13.02
N LEU A 102 -4.97 -24.64 11.92
CA LEU A 102 -3.96 -24.39 10.90
C LEU A 102 -4.26 -23.09 10.13
N GLY A 103 -5.51 -22.86 9.77
CA GLY A 103 -5.95 -21.63 9.11
C GLY A 103 -5.81 -20.40 10.02
N LYS A 104 -6.05 -20.54 11.32
CA LYS A 104 -5.79 -19.44 12.28
C LYS A 104 -4.32 -19.06 12.32
N LYS A 105 -3.41 -20.04 12.41
CA LYS A 105 -1.96 -19.80 12.37
C LYS A 105 -1.53 -19.16 11.03
N HIS A 106 -2.12 -19.61 9.92
CA HIS A 106 -1.89 -19.00 8.62
C HIS A 106 -2.28 -17.51 8.62
N ASN A 107 -3.44 -17.17 9.16
CA ASN A 107 -3.92 -15.80 9.23
C ASN A 107 -3.10 -14.92 10.20
N GLU A 108 -2.58 -15.47 11.29
CA GLU A 108 -1.62 -14.78 12.16
C GLU A 108 -0.31 -14.46 11.42
N GLU A 109 0.19 -15.39 10.62
CA GLU A 109 1.38 -15.17 9.81
C GLU A 109 1.09 -14.19 8.67
N ALA A 110 -0.08 -14.27 8.03
CA ALA A 110 -0.53 -13.30 7.03
C ALA A 110 -0.54 -11.87 7.58
N ALA A 111 -0.97 -11.66 8.83
CA ALA A 111 -0.93 -10.34 9.45
C ALA A 111 0.50 -9.79 9.58
N LYS A 112 1.47 -10.63 9.96
CA LYS A 112 2.88 -10.24 10.03
C LYS A 112 3.48 -9.93 8.66
N LEU A 113 3.15 -10.74 7.66
CA LEU A 113 3.61 -10.54 6.28
C LEU A 113 3.01 -9.26 5.69
N LEU A 114 1.72 -8.98 5.95
CA LEU A 114 1.10 -7.73 5.51
C LEU A 114 1.76 -6.52 6.17
N ALA A 115 2.01 -6.57 7.48
CA ALA A 115 2.74 -5.51 8.18
C ALA A 115 4.16 -5.31 7.60
N SER A 116 4.83 -6.40 7.25
CA SER A 116 6.15 -6.37 6.58
C SER A 116 6.09 -5.66 5.23
N CYS A 117 5.02 -5.84 4.42
CA CYS A 117 4.83 -5.12 3.16
C CYS A 117 4.87 -3.61 3.35
N TYR A 118 4.16 -3.09 4.34
CA TYR A 118 4.15 -1.66 4.65
C TYR A 118 5.51 -1.19 5.15
N LYS A 119 6.09 -1.89 6.12
CA LYS A 119 7.40 -1.54 6.70
C LYS A 119 8.49 -1.51 5.62
N LYS A 120 8.64 -2.56 4.84
CA LYS A 120 9.66 -2.65 3.79
C LYS A 120 9.46 -1.64 2.67
N SER A 121 8.20 -1.34 2.32
CA SER A 121 7.90 -0.26 1.38
C SER A 121 8.34 1.11 1.89
N LEU A 122 8.10 1.42 3.16
CA LEU A 122 8.55 2.66 3.78
C LEU A 122 10.08 2.75 3.87
N GLU A 123 10.75 1.68 4.30
CA GLU A 123 12.21 1.60 4.35
C GLU A 123 12.83 1.82 2.96
N LEU A 124 12.26 1.18 1.94
CA LEU A 124 12.76 1.28 0.56
C LEU A 124 12.52 2.66 -0.04
N ALA A 125 11.38 3.31 0.30
CA ALA A 125 11.09 4.69 -0.09
C ALA A 125 12.12 5.67 0.49
N ILE A 126 12.41 5.57 1.79
CA ILE A 126 13.45 6.40 2.46
C ILE A 126 14.82 6.18 1.83
N ALA A 127 15.21 4.92 1.59
CA ALA A 127 16.50 4.58 0.98
C ALA A 127 16.70 5.19 -0.42
N ASN A 128 15.57 5.52 -1.11
CA ASN A 128 15.58 6.18 -2.42
C ASN A 128 15.26 7.68 -2.36
N GLY A 129 15.29 8.29 -1.17
CA GLY A 129 15.11 9.71 -0.97
C GLY A 129 13.69 10.21 -1.21
N ALA A 130 12.70 9.35 -1.06
CA ALA A 130 11.29 9.73 -1.17
C ALA A 130 10.80 10.38 0.13
N ARG A 131 9.97 11.41 -0.02
CA ARG A 131 9.34 12.13 1.09
C ARG A 131 7.82 11.95 1.11
N THR A 132 7.24 11.50 -0.01
CA THR A 132 5.80 11.27 -0.14
C THR A 132 5.53 9.90 -0.75
N ILE A 133 4.57 9.16 -0.18
CA ILE A 133 4.22 7.80 -0.59
C ILE A 133 2.72 7.56 -0.54
N ALA A 134 2.18 6.82 -1.52
CA ALA A 134 0.79 6.41 -1.55
C ALA A 134 0.65 4.89 -1.59
N PHE A 135 -0.20 4.36 -0.73
CA PHE A 135 -0.50 2.94 -0.59
C PHE A 135 -1.91 2.60 -1.09
N PRO A 136 -2.08 1.49 -1.81
CA PRO A 136 -3.39 0.89 -2.04
C PRO A 136 -3.80 0.00 -0.87
N ALA A 137 -5.00 -0.57 -0.95
CA ALA A 137 -5.47 -1.62 -0.03
C ALA A 137 -4.83 -2.97 -0.39
N ILE A 138 -3.66 -3.27 0.17
CA ILE A 138 -2.88 -4.49 -0.12
C ILE A 138 -3.62 -5.73 0.35
N SER A 139 -3.62 -6.81 -0.46
CA SER A 139 -4.20 -8.14 -0.21
C SER A 139 -5.75 -8.21 -0.20
N THR A 140 -6.47 -7.12 -0.39
CA THR A 140 -7.93 -7.08 -0.22
C THR A 140 -8.74 -7.47 -1.45
N GLY A 141 -8.10 -7.68 -2.59
CA GLY A 141 -8.70 -8.18 -3.82
C GLY A 141 -8.65 -9.71 -3.89
N GLU A 142 -7.94 -10.25 -4.88
CA GLU A 142 -7.82 -11.69 -5.13
C GLU A 142 -7.25 -12.50 -3.95
N PHE A 143 -6.53 -11.86 -3.02
CA PHE A 143 -5.95 -12.52 -1.85
C PHE A 143 -6.91 -12.58 -0.65
N GLU A 144 -8.14 -12.08 -0.82
CA GLU A 144 -9.27 -12.22 0.10
C GLU A 144 -9.01 -11.82 1.56
N TYR A 145 -8.03 -10.95 1.80
CA TYR A 145 -7.81 -10.42 3.15
C TYR A 145 -9.00 -9.52 3.53
N PRO A 146 -9.66 -9.76 4.69
CA PRO A 146 -10.79 -8.93 5.11
C PRO A 146 -10.39 -7.46 5.18
N ALA A 147 -11.16 -6.61 4.50
CA ALA A 147 -10.87 -5.20 4.29
C ALA A 147 -10.62 -4.42 5.58
N ASP A 148 -11.44 -4.66 6.59
CA ASP A 148 -11.33 -4.04 7.91
C ASP A 148 -10.02 -4.41 8.62
N ARG A 149 -9.66 -5.68 8.60
CA ARG A 149 -8.43 -6.19 9.21
C ARG A 149 -7.18 -5.74 8.44
N ALA A 150 -7.23 -5.77 7.11
CA ALA A 150 -6.11 -5.32 6.29
C ALA A 150 -5.84 -3.84 6.49
N THR A 151 -6.89 -3.02 6.56
CA THR A 151 -6.80 -1.59 6.80
C THR A 151 -6.23 -1.28 8.19
N ASP A 152 -6.66 -2.02 9.21
CA ASP A 152 -6.13 -1.86 10.56
C ASP A 152 -4.63 -2.21 10.62
N VAL A 153 -4.21 -3.34 10.03
CA VAL A 153 -2.79 -3.71 9.94
C VAL A 153 -1.99 -2.62 9.22
N ALA A 154 -2.52 -2.07 8.12
CA ALA A 154 -1.86 -1.00 7.36
C ALA A 154 -1.60 0.23 8.23
N MET A 155 -2.64 0.71 8.90
CA MET A 155 -2.57 1.92 9.73
C MET A 155 -1.69 1.74 10.97
N GLN A 156 -1.79 0.60 11.64
CA GLN A 156 -0.92 0.24 12.76
C GLN A 156 0.56 0.17 12.34
N SER A 157 0.83 -0.42 11.17
CA SER A 157 2.21 -0.53 10.63
C SER A 157 2.82 0.83 10.35
N VAL A 158 2.07 1.73 9.70
CA VAL A 158 2.51 3.10 9.41
C VAL A 158 2.69 3.88 10.71
N LYS A 159 1.75 3.78 11.66
CA LYS A 159 1.83 4.44 12.96
C LYS A 159 3.09 4.04 13.73
N THR A 160 3.33 2.74 13.84
CA THR A 160 4.52 2.20 14.53
C THR A 160 5.80 2.66 13.83
N PHE A 161 5.84 2.60 12.49
CA PHE A 161 6.99 3.04 11.72
C PHE A 161 7.33 4.52 11.95
N LEU A 162 6.33 5.40 11.95
CA LEU A 162 6.54 6.84 12.17
C LEU A 162 6.97 7.16 13.60
N GLN A 163 6.49 6.42 14.60
CA GLN A 163 6.96 6.55 15.99
C GLN A 163 8.44 6.18 16.13
N GLU A 164 8.91 5.19 15.37
CA GLU A 164 10.32 4.79 15.32
C GLU A 164 11.18 5.73 14.44
N ASN A 165 10.57 6.44 13.48
CA ASN A 165 11.23 7.27 12.48
C ASN A 165 10.52 8.63 12.34
N PRO A 166 10.59 9.52 13.33
CA PRO A 166 9.92 10.82 13.28
C PRO A 166 10.36 11.66 12.08
N SER A 167 9.43 12.34 11.43
CA SER A 167 9.67 13.22 10.26
C SER A 167 10.34 12.52 9.08
N ALA A 168 10.22 11.20 8.98
CA ALA A 168 10.78 10.43 7.87
C ALA A 168 10.10 10.77 6.53
N PHE A 169 8.82 11.12 6.56
CA PHE A 169 8.03 11.53 5.40
C PHE A 169 7.40 12.91 5.60
N ASP A 170 7.10 13.59 4.49
CA ASP A 170 6.24 14.77 4.49
C ASP A 170 4.77 14.34 4.46
N GLU A 171 4.46 13.27 3.69
CA GLU A 171 3.10 12.76 3.54
C GLU A 171 3.05 11.25 3.24
N ILE A 172 2.13 10.54 3.90
CA ILE A 172 1.73 9.17 3.60
C ILE A 172 0.24 9.14 3.30
N ARG A 173 -0.15 8.57 2.15
CA ARG A 173 -1.54 8.44 1.72
C ARG A 173 -1.98 6.98 1.67
N PHE A 174 -3.16 6.69 2.19
CA PHE A 174 -3.93 5.48 1.91
C PHE A 174 -4.97 5.83 0.86
N VAL A 175 -4.86 5.27 -0.34
CA VAL A 175 -5.71 5.64 -1.48
C VAL A 175 -6.79 4.58 -1.67
N MET A 176 -8.05 5.00 -1.56
CA MET A 176 -9.24 4.17 -1.68
C MET A 176 -10.01 4.53 -2.95
N PHE A 177 -10.27 3.53 -3.79
CA PHE A 177 -10.86 3.74 -5.11
C PHE A 177 -12.41 3.77 -5.08
N ASP A 178 -13.04 3.14 -4.10
CA ASP A 178 -14.49 3.09 -3.97
C ASP A 178 -15.00 3.70 -2.66
N ASP A 179 -16.28 4.05 -2.63
CA ASP A 179 -16.95 4.74 -1.53
C ASP A 179 -17.04 3.90 -0.25
N ASP A 180 -17.32 2.62 -0.37
CA ASP A 180 -17.48 1.72 0.77
C ASP A 180 -16.14 1.51 1.46
N TYR A 181 -15.09 1.33 0.64
CA TYR A 181 -13.72 1.20 1.13
C TYR A 181 -13.21 2.49 1.78
N PHE A 182 -13.49 3.65 1.17
CA PHE A 182 -13.13 4.94 1.76
C PHE A 182 -13.83 5.14 3.13
N SER A 183 -15.12 4.84 3.21
CA SER A 183 -15.90 4.98 4.45
C SER A 183 -15.41 4.04 5.56
N LEU A 184 -15.03 2.82 5.19
CA LEU A 184 -14.40 1.86 6.10
C LEU A 184 -13.04 2.38 6.59
N ALA A 185 -12.20 2.84 5.68
CA ALA A 185 -10.86 3.34 5.99
C ALA A 185 -10.91 4.63 6.83
N ASP A 186 -11.84 5.56 6.57
CA ASP A 186 -12.04 6.76 7.40
C ASP A 186 -12.37 6.40 8.86
N ARG A 187 -13.27 5.43 9.06
CA ARG A 187 -13.62 4.97 10.42
C ARG A 187 -12.39 4.40 11.14
N ILE A 188 -11.67 3.46 10.51
CA ILE A 188 -10.50 2.81 11.10
C ILE A 188 -9.37 3.83 11.32
N PHE A 189 -9.23 4.80 10.40
CA PHE A 189 -8.27 5.88 10.53
C PHE A 189 -8.51 6.70 11.81
N ARG A 190 -9.77 7.09 12.07
CA ARG A 190 -10.13 7.81 13.29
C ARG A 190 -9.83 7.00 14.54
N ASP A 191 -10.14 5.70 14.53
CA ASP A 191 -9.88 4.80 15.67
C ASP A 191 -8.37 4.67 15.95
N ASN A 192 -7.52 4.67 14.91
CA ASN A 192 -6.07 4.53 15.05
C ASN A 192 -5.33 5.84 15.36
N PHE A 193 -5.83 6.98 14.84
CA PHE A 193 -5.10 8.24 14.87
C PHE A 193 -5.80 9.36 15.67
N SER A 194 -7.04 9.15 16.16
CA SER A 194 -7.64 10.10 17.12
C SER A 194 -6.91 10.01 18.46
N SER A 195 -6.45 11.15 18.90
CA SER A 195 -5.80 11.35 20.22
C SER A 195 -6.82 11.34 21.33
#